data_1a41ac371c2ed0cbb8b48d2984289ac2
#
_entry.id   1a41ac371c2ed0cbb8b48d2984289ac2
#
_cell.length_a   1.000
_cell.length_b   1.000
_cell.length_c   1.000
_cell.angle_alpha   90.00
_cell.angle_beta   90.00
_cell.angle_gamma   90.00
#
_symmetry.space_group_name_H-M   'P 1'
#
loop_
_entity.id
_entity.type
_entity.pdbx_description
1 polymer ?
#
loop_
_entity_poly.entity_id
_entity_poly.type
_entity_poly.pdbx_seq_one_letter_code
_entity_poly.pdbx_strand_id
1 'polypeptide(L)'
;MKLWKGRFSKEATSSSDEFNASIPFDQRMYKEDIKGSIAHAGMLAKQGILTEEEGALIIKTLGEILEDIKAGKIEFSIEEEDIHMSIETILTERIGQTGKKLHTARSRNDQVAVDFRLWLRKETAEIDSKLDELMKTLQELAEAHQETVMPGYTHLQRAQPVTLAYHLLAYYQMFSRDKERFADGLKRINRLPLGSGALAGTTYNTDRQYLADQLGFDSILPNGMDAVADRDFAIEFLNCCSICMMHLSRFCEELILWSSVEFGFVEIDDSYSTGSSIMPQKKNPDMAELIRGKSGRVYGDLMALLTVCKGLPMAYNKDLQEDKEPVFDASDTVKNSLGIFTEMLATMTVKKDTMAKAAKYGYMNATDAADYLVGKGIPFRDCHEIIGKMVLYAIGEGKALDELTMEEFKSFSDAFAEDIYDAISIENCIKAKKSEGSTSFESVRKQLDKIKSD
;
A
#
# COMPACT_ATOMS: atom_id res chain seq x y z
N MET A 1 26.36 11.04 -30.57
CA MET A 1 27.73 11.31 -30.03
C MET A 1 27.57 11.63 -28.57
N LYS A 2 28.17 10.86 -27.67
CA LYS A 2 27.99 11.04 -26.21
C LYS A 2 28.54 12.41 -25.77
N LEU A 3 27.75 13.13 -24.97
CA LEU A 3 28.04 14.51 -24.55
C LEU A 3 29.27 14.64 -23.63
N TRP A 4 29.77 13.51 -23.05
CA TRP A 4 30.89 13.47 -22.12
C TRP A 4 32.21 12.93 -22.70
N LYS A 5 32.35 12.82 -24.05
CA LYS A 5 33.48 12.18 -24.72
C LYS A 5 34.86 12.93 -24.58
N GLY A 6 34.88 14.14 -24.05
CA GLY A 6 36.03 15.05 -24.12
C GLY A 6 37.39 14.52 -23.64
N ARG A 7 37.45 13.58 -22.67
CA ARG A 7 38.71 13.03 -22.12
C ARG A 7 39.11 11.68 -22.75
N PHE A 8 38.17 10.98 -23.37
CA PHE A 8 38.37 9.59 -23.75
C PHE A 8 38.93 9.46 -25.15
N SER A 9 39.99 8.65 -25.30
CA SER A 9 40.68 8.39 -26.58
C SER A 9 40.10 7.20 -27.34
N LYS A 10 39.22 6.42 -26.72
CA LYS A 10 38.56 5.26 -27.35
C LYS A 10 37.04 5.40 -27.21
N GLU A 11 36.32 4.78 -28.12
CA GLU A 11 34.88 4.65 -28.03
C GLU A 11 34.49 3.52 -27.10
N ALA A 12 33.32 3.65 -26.42
CA ALA A 12 32.75 2.57 -25.64
C ALA A 12 32.36 1.41 -26.58
N THR A 13 32.34 0.20 -26.05
CA THR A 13 31.84 -0.97 -26.80
C THR A 13 30.32 -1.00 -26.72
N SER A 14 29.64 -1.61 -27.68
CA SER A 14 28.18 -1.81 -27.66
C SER A 14 27.72 -2.49 -26.37
N SER A 15 28.42 -3.53 -25.93
CA SER A 15 28.10 -4.24 -24.69
C SER A 15 28.24 -3.38 -23.42
N SER A 16 29.22 -2.44 -23.43
CA SER A 16 29.38 -1.48 -22.33
C SER A 16 28.24 -0.46 -22.33
N ASP A 17 27.79 -0.03 -23.51
CA ASP A 17 26.68 0.92 -23.65
C ASP A 17 25.35 0.27 -23.21
N GLU A 18 25.09 -0.95 -23.67
CA GLU A 18 23.91 -1.72 -23.25
C GLU A 18 23.86 -1.98 -21.74
N PHE A 19 25.00 -2.37 -21.14
CA PHE A 19 25.09 -2.62 -19.70
C PHE A 19 24.91 -1.35 -18.85
N ASN A 20 25.34 -0.20 -19.38
CA ASN A 20 25.28 1.08 -18.67
C ASN A 20 23.92 1.80 -18.81
N ALA A 21 23.14 1.46 -19.84
CA ALA A 21 21.93 2.18 -20.19
C ALA A 21 20.80 1.94 -19.16
N SER A 22 20.14 3.02 -18.75
CA SER A 22 18.95 3.00 -17.88
C SER A 22 17.64 3.34 -18.64
N ILE A 23 17.75 3.76 -19.90
CA ILE A 23 16.59 4.15 -20.72
C ILE A 23 15.48 3.10 -20.79
N PRO A 24 15.74 1.76 -20.74
CA PRO A 24 14.67 0.77 -20.75
C PRO A 24 13.66 0.92 -19.62
N PHE A 25 14.09 1.43 -18.47
CA PHE A 25 13.20 1.60 -17.30
C PHE A 25 13.00 3.07 -16.92
N ASP A 26 14.00 3.95 -17.04
CA ASP A 26 13.91 5.34 -16.58
C ASP A 26 13.10 6.25 -17.51
N GLN A 27 12.84 5.82 -18.76
CA GLN A 27 11.92 6.51 -19.67
C GLN A 27 10.55 6.78 -19.04
N ARG A 28 10.15 6.03 -18.02
CA ARG A 28 8.90 6.26 -17.24
C ARG A 28 8.87 7.65 -16.62
N MET A 29 10.02 8.26 -16.36
CA MET A 29 10.16 9.58 -15.72
C MET A 29 10.21 10.75 -16.71
N TYR A 30 9.91 10.54 -17.99
CA TYR A 30 10.00 11.60 -19.01
C TYR A 30 9.21 12.87 -18.66
N LYS A 31 8.07 12.72 -17.96
CA LYS A 31 7.24 13.85 -17.54
C LYS A 31 7.91 14.67 -16.45
N GLU A 32 8.52 13.97 -15.52
CA GLU A 32 9.21 14.53 -14.38
C GLU A 32 10.48 15.25 -14.82
N ASP A 33 11.27 14.64 -15.72
CA ASP A 33 12.46 15.25 -16.30
C ASP A 33 12.13 16.54 -17.07
N ILE A 34 11.12 16.49 -17.94
CA ILE A 34 10.70 17.69 -18.70
C ILE A 34 10.20 18.78 -17.74
N LYS A 35 9.43 18.43 -16.72
CA LYS A 35 8.93 19.37 -15.70
C LYS A 35 10.09 20.01 -14.94
N GLY A 36 11.06 19.21 -14.48
CA GLY A 36 12.27 19.68 -13.82
C GLY A 36 13.11 20.60 -14.72
N SER A 37 13.27 20.21 -15.99
CA SER A 37 14.01 20.98 -17.00
C SER A 37 13.33 22.31 -17.37
N ILE A 38 12.00 22.37 -17.45
CA ILE A 38 11.23 23.61 -17.65
C ILE A 38 11.45 24.57 -16.48
N ALA A 39 11.33 24.08 -15.24
CA ALA A 39 11.58 24.88 -14.05
C ALA A 39 13.02 25.41 -13.99
N HIS A 40 13.99 24.56 -14.36
CA HIS A 40 15.41 24.91 -14.41
C HIS A 40 15.67 26.00 -15.45
N ALA A 41 15.17 25.88 -16.68
CA ALA A 41 15.29 26.89 -17.72
C ALA A 41 14.68 28.23 -17.31
N GLY A 42 13.50 28.21 -16.65
CA GLY A 42 12.86 29.41 -16.11
C GLY A 42 13.71 30.09 -15.03
N MET A 43 14.33 29.30 -14.14
CA MET A 43 15.26 29.79 -13.12
C MET A 43 16.50 30.42 -13.75
N LEU A 44 17.11 29.78 -14.74
CA LEU A 44 18.29 30.29 -15.45
C LEU A 44 18.00 31.64 -16.13
N ALA A 45 16.84 31.78 -16.79
CA ALA A 45 16.41 33.04 -17.39
C ALA A 45 16.15 34.12 -16.34
N LYS A 46 15.42 33.81 -15.25
CA LYS A 46 15.16 34.73 -14.16
C LYS A 46 16.44 35.26 -13.52
N GLN A 47 17.49 34.44 -13.45
CA GLN A 47 18.79 34.83 -12.87
C GLN A 47 19.75 35.47 -13.91
N GLY A 48 19.29 35.68 -15.14
CA GLY A 48 20.11 36.28 -16.17
C GLY A 48 21.28 35.41 -16.68
N ILE A 49 21.23 34.11 -16.39
CA ILE A 49 22.21 33.13 -16.90
C ILE A 49 21.89 32.77 -18.35
N LEU A 50 20.59 32.72 -18.68
CA LEU A 50 20.08 32.73 -20.06
C LEU A 50 19.41 34.07 -20.34
N THR A 51 19.26 34.44 -21.62
CA THR A 51 18.34 35.52 -21.96
C THR A 51 16.89 35.08 -21.81
N GLU A 52 15.97 36.02 -21.70
CA GLU A 52 14.53 35.69 -21.62
C GLU A 52 14.04 34.94 -22.85
N GLU A 53 14.54 35.29 -24.05
CA GLU A 53 14.20 34.64 -25.30
C GLU A 53 14.73 33.20 -25.37
N GLU A 54 15.95 32.96 -24.88
CA GLU A 54 16.56 31.61 -24.82
C GLU A 54 15.75 30.72 -23.83
N GLY A 55 15.44 31.24 -22.66
CA GLY A 55 14.64 30.54 -21.69
C GLY A 55 13.24 30.17 -22.21
N ALA A 56 12.55 31.15 -22.82
CA ALA A 56 11.25 30.94 -23.42
C ALA A 56 11.27 29.90 -24.57
N LEU A 57 12.31 29.92 -25.41
CA LEU A 57 12.45 28.97 -26.48
C LEU A 57 12.67 27.55 -25.97
N ILE A 58 13.53 27.36 -24.96
CA ILE A 58 13.76 26.06 -24.31
C ILE A 58 12.45 25.52 -23.68
N ILE A 59 11.77 26.34 -22.89
CA ILE A 59 10.51 25.96 -22.23
C ILE A 59 9.44 25.54 -23.24
N LYS A 60 9.26 26.34 -24.30
CA LYS A 60 8.30 26.02 -25.36
C LYS A 60 8.64 24.70 -26.04
N THR A 61 9.93 24.48 -26.41
CA THR A 61 10.33 23.27 -27.11
C THR A 61 10.24 22.01 -26.23
N LEU A 62 10.56 22.13 -24.93
CA LEU A 62 10.34 21.03 -23.98
C LEU A 62 8.86 20.65 -23.85
N GLY A 63 7.95 21.65 -23.89
CA GLY A 63 6.52 21.40 -23.95
C GLY A 63 6.08 20.67 -25.22
N GLU A 64 6.65 21.03 -26.37
CA GLU A 64 6.40 20.35 -27.65
C GLU A 64 6.95 18.90 -27.63
N ILE A 65 8.13 18.66 -27.05
CA ILE A 65 8.72 17.33 -26.87
C ILE A 65 7.80 16.48 -25.98
N LEU A 66 7.27 17.03 -24.89
CA LEU A 66 6.33 16.33 -24.00
C LEU A 66 5.09 15.84 -24.76
N GLU A 67 4.50 16.69 -25.60
CA GLU A 67 3.32 16.30 -26.38
C GLU A 67 3.66 15.27 -27.46
N ASP A 68 4.83 15.35 -28.08
CA ASP A 68 5.27 14.37 -29.08
C ASP A 68 5.56 12.99 -28.44
N ILE A 69 6.11 12.94 -27.22
CA ILE A 69 6.30 11.69 -26.47
C ILE A 69 4.92 11.08 -26.12
N LYS A 70 3.99 11.89 -25.61
CA LYS A 70 2.61 11.44 -25.31
C LYS A 70 1.89 10.91 -26.54
N ALA A 71 2.15 11.47 -27.70
CA ALA A 71 1.57 11.05 -28.97
C ALA A 71 2.28 9.84 -29.60
N GLY A 72 3.31 9.28 -28.96
CA GLY A 72 4.08 8.14 -29.47
C GLY A 72 4.92 8.46 -30.72
N LYS A 73 5.28 9.73 -30.94
CA LYS A 73 6.08 10.16 -32.10
C LYS A 73 7.60 10.07 -31.86
N ILE A 74 8.00 9.89 -30.61
CA ILE A 74 9.39 9.79 -30.17
C ILE A 74 9.60 8.39 -29.60
N GLU A 75 10.58 7.69 -30.13
CA GLU A 75 11.10 6.43 -29.61
C GLU A 75 12.48 6.67 -29.00
N PHE A 76 12.73 6.12 -27.83
CA PHE A 76 14.01 6.26 -27.14
C PHE A 76 14.97 5.13 -27.54
N SER A 77 16.26 5.45 -27.62
CA SER A 77 17.33 4.53 -28.03
C SER A 77 18.31 4.26 -26.88
N ILE A 78 18.79 3.02 -26.78
CA ILE A 78 19.86 2.62 -25.85
C ILE A 78 21.15 3.44 -26.06
N GLU A 79 21.39 3.93 -27.29
CA GLU A 79 22.54 4.76 -27.60
C GLU A 79 22.57 6.09 -26.82
N GLU A 80 21.43 6.56 -26.34
CA GLU A 80 21.28 7.79 -25.57
C GLU A 80 21.43 7.59 -24.04
N GLU A 81 21.67 6.36 -23.59
CA GLU A 81 21.99 5.96 -22.23
C GLU A 81 20.78 6.10 -21.26
N ASP A 82 20.21 7.29 -21.11
CA ASP A 82 19.12 7.58 -20.16
C ASP A 82 18.09 8.59 -20.72
N ILE A 83 16.96 8.73 -20.07
CA ILE A 83 15.88 9.64 -20.47
C ILE A 83 16.33 11.10 -20.50
N HIS A 84 17.23 11.48 -19.62
CA HIS A 84 17.72 12.84 -19.50
C HIS A 84 18.57 13.23 -20.72
N MET A 85 19.47 12.32 -21.16
CA MET A 85 20.27 12.52 -22.36
C MET A 85 19.41 12.51 -23.61
N SER A 86 18.42 11.63 -23.68
CA SER A 86 17.46 11.55 -24.79
C SER A 86 16.71 12.87 -24.96
N ILE A 87 16.15 13.44 -23.90
CA ILE A 87 15.44 14.72 -23.96
C ILE A 87 16.37 15.87 -24.32
N GLU A 88 17.59 15.93 -23.76
CA GLU A 88 18.59 16.96 -24.07
C GLU A 88 19.07 16.87 -25.53
N THR A 89 19.25 15.67 -26.07
CA THR A 89 19.61 15.44 -27.49
C THR A 89 18.51 15.94 -28.41
N ILE A 90 17.26 15.53 -28.18
CA ILE A 90 16.10 15.96 -28.98
C ILE A 90 15.93 17.47 -28.91
N LEU A 91 16.08 18.08 -27.73
CA LEU A 91 16.01 19.53 -27.55
C LEU A 91 17.11 20.22 -28.40
N THR A 92 18.33 19.70 -28.32
CA THR A 92 19.47 20.25 -29.06
C THR A 92 19.29 20.12 -30.58
N GLU A 93 18.72 19.02 -31.05
CA GLU A 93 18.41 18.84 -32.48
C GLU A 93 17.37 19.85 -32.98
N ARG A 94 16.38 20.20 -32.14
CA ARG A 94 15.32 21.17 -32.51
C ARG A 94 15.76 22.62 -32.48
N ILE A 95 16.57 23.03 -31.49
CA ILE A 95 16.91 24.44 -31.27
C ILE A 95 18.41 24.73 -31.22
N GLY A 96 19.26 23.77 -31.63
CA GLY A 96 20.68 23.95 -31.80
C GLY A 96 21.45 24.37 -30.55
N GLN A 97 22.29 25.39 -30.66
CA GLN A 97 23.18 25.85 -29.57
C GLN A 97 22.39 26.30 -28.29
N THR A 98 21.20 26.82 -28.47
CA THR A 98 20.35 27.24 -27.34
C THR A 98 19.95 26.03 -26.48
N GLY A 99 19.67 24.88 -27.10
CA GLY A 99 19.33 23.63 -26.36
C GLY A 99 20.45 23.17 -25.45
N LYS A 100 21.73 23.30 -25.91
CA LYS A 100 22.90 22.92 -25.09
C LYS A 100 23.08 23.75 -23.82
N LYS A 101 22.48 24.92 -23.74
CA LYS A 101 22.55 25.80 -22.56
C LYS A 101 21.71 25.33 -21.41
N LEU A 102 20.74 24.44 -21.64
CA LEU A 102 19.86 23.90 -20.58
C LEU A 102 20.66 23.23 -19.46
N HIS A 103 21.78 22.59 -19.77
CA HIS A 103 22.59 21.88 -18.77
C HIS A 103 23.39 22.80 -17.82
N THR A 104 23.43 24.12 -18.11
CA THR A 104 24.17 25.09 -17.29
C THR A 104 23.74 25.03 -15.81
N ALA A 105 24.69 25.02 -14.87
CA ALA A 105 24.48 24.96 -13.43
C ALA A 105 23.74 23.72 -12.92
N ARG A 106 23.67 22.64 -13.70
CA ARG A 106 23.04 21.37 -13.35
C ARG A 106 23.99 20.20 -13.54
N SER A 107 23.83 19.15 -12.76
CA SER A 107 24.45 17.85 -12.95
C SER A 107 23.38 16.79 -13.23
N ARG A 108 23.78 15.69 -13.86
CA ARG A 108 22.94 14.50 -13.95
C ARG A 108 22.49 14.02 -12.57
N ASN A 109 23.35 14.15 -11.55
CA ASN A 109 23.09 13.65 -10.20
C ASN A 109 21.90 14.35 -9.52
N ASP A 110 21.83 15.68 -9.53
CA ASP A 110 20.69 16.40 -8.94
C ASP A 110 19.44 16.37 -9.83
N GLN A 111 19.61 16.20 -11.15
CA GLN A 111 18.52 15.99 -12.10
C GLN A 111 17.81 14.66 -11.86
N VAL A 112 18.54 13.55 -11.81
CA VAL A 112 17.96 12.23 -11.50
C VAL A 112 17.26 12.23 -10.14
N ALA A 113 17.89 12.85 -9.14
CA ALA A 113 17.33 12.91 -7.80
C ALA A 113 16.00 13.68 -7.73
N VAL A 114 15.86 14.80 -8.47
CA VAL A 114 14.58 15.54 -8.49
C VAL A 114 13.50 14.79 -9.25
N ASP A 115 13.84 14.16 -10.38
CA ASP A 115 12.88 13.45 -11.20
C ASP A 115 12.32 12.23 -10.46
N PHE A 116 13.18 11.50 -9.76
CA PHE A 116 12.78 10.34 -8.96
C PHE A 116 11.86 10.74 -7.79
N ARG A 117 12.14 11.86 -7.11
CA ARG A 117 11.26 12.40 -6.07
C ARG A 117 9.91 12.89 -6.62
N LEU A 118 9.90 13.56 -7.78
CA LEU A 118 8.68 13.98 -8.45
C LEU A 118 7.81 12.79 -8.85
N TRP A 119 8.43 11.76 -9.41
CA TRP A 119 7.76 10.53 -9.78
C TRP A 119 7.17 9.84 -8.55
N LEU A 120 7.97 9.65 -7.51
CA LEU A 120 7.55 8.95 -6.30
C LEU A 120 6.43 9.70 -5.56
N ARG A 121 6.45 11.03 -5.57
CA ARG A 121 5.36 11.86 -5.04
C ARG A 121 4.03 11.58 -5.73
N LYS A 122 4.05 11.44 -7.05
CA LYS A 122 2.86 11.10 -7.86
C LYS A 122 2.37 9.68 -7.53
N GLU A 123 3.27 8.71 -7.50
CA GLU A 123 2.92 7.32 -7.20
C GLU A 123 2.35 7.16 -5.78
N THR A 124 2.89 7.90 -4.81
CA THR A 124 2.36 7.95 -3.44
C THR A 124 0.91 8.45 -3.42
N ALA A 125 0.60 9.50 -4.20
CA ALA A 125 -0.77 10.02 -4.29
C ALA A 125 -1.72 9.03 -4.99
N GLU A 126 -1.26 8.27 -5.98
CA GLU A 126 -2.06 7.22 -6.63
C GLU A 126 -2.36 6.06 -5.67
N ILE A 127 -1.38 5.64 -4.86
CA ILE A 127 -1.59 4.61 -3.82
C ILE A 127 -2.54 5.11 -2.74
N ASP A 128 -2.40 6.36 -2.30
CA ASP A 128 -3.30 6.99 -1.32
C ASP A 128 -4.76 6.96 -1.80
N SER A 129 -5.00 7.33 -3.07
CA SER A 129 -6.34 7.25 -3.69
C SER A 129 -6.90 5.82 -3.72
N LYS A 130 -6.05 4.82 -4.02
CA LYS A 130 -6.49 3.41 -4.02
C LYS A 130 -6.76 2.86 -2.62
N LEU A 131 -6.05 3.34 -1.62
CA LEU A 131 -6.36 3.03 -0.22
C LEU A 131 -7.70 3.65 0.19
N ASP A 132 -8.02 4.87 -0.25
CA ASP A 132 -9.34 5.48 -0.02
C ASP A 132 -10.47 4.66 -0.65
N GLU A 133 -10.29 4.18 -1.89
CA GLU A 133 -11.26 3.32 -2.56
C GLU A 133 -11.49 2.00 -1.79
N LEU A 134 -10.40 1.36 -1.34
CA LEU A 134 -10.49 0.13 -0.52
C LEU A 134 -11.17 0.39 0.83
N MET A 135 -10.78 1.45 1.53
CA MET A 135 -11.34 1.81 2.82
C MET A 135 -12.84 2.13 2.71
N LYS A 136 -13.25 2.83 1.64
CA LYS A 136 -14.65 3.08 1.34
C LYS A 136 -15.42 1.79 1.10
N THR A 137 -14.89 0.85 0.32
CA THR A 137 -15.50 -0.46 0.09
C THR A 137 -15.67 -1.25 1.39
N LEU A 138 -14.67 -1.22 2.27
CA LEU A 138 -14.75 -1.86 3.59
C LEU A 138 -15.83 -1.23 4.47
N GLN A 139 -15.95 0.10 4.45
CA GLN A 139 -16.99 0.83 5.16
C GLN A 139 -18.38 0.43 4.66
N GLU A 140 -18.61 0.45 3.34
CA GLU A 140 -19.88 0.09 2.73
C GLU A 140 -20.29 -1.37 3.06
N LEU A 141 -19.35 -2.31 2.98
CA LEU A 141 -19.57 -3.69 3.39
C LEU A 141 -19.87 -3.81 4.89
N ALA A 142 -19.15 -3.08 5.74
CA ALA A 142 -19.40 -3.08 7.18
C ALA A 142 -20.80 -2.51 7.49
N GLU A 143 -21.22 -1.45 6.80
CA GLU A 143 -22.58 -0.89 6.94
C GLU A 143 -23.68 -1.89 6.56
N ALA A 144 -23.47 -2.67 5.49
CA ALA A 144 -24.41 -3.68 5.03
C ALA A 144 -24.49 -4.93 5.95
N HIS A 145 -23.46 -5.12 6.79
CA HIS A 145 -23.27 -6.34 7.57
C HIS A 145 -23.11 -6.09 9.08
N GLN A 146 -23.65 -4.99 9.61
CA GLN A 146 -23.57 -4.63 11.04
C GLN A 146 -24.10 -5.71 11.96
N GLU A 147 -25.13 -6.46 11.54
CA GLU A 147 -25.79 -7.51 12.31
C GLU A 147 -25.50 -8.92 11.77
N THR A 148 -24.62 -9.06 10.79
CA THR A 148 -24.23 -10.37 10.26
C THR A 148 -23.27 -11.04 11.24
N VAL A 149 -23.80 -12.00 11.99
CA VAL A 149 -23.05 -12.74 13.01
C VAL A 149 -22.16 -13.79 12.36
N MET A 150 -20.91 -13.89 12.83
CA MET A 150 -19.95 -14.91 12.43
C MET A 150 -19.08 -15.35 13.61
N PRO A 151 -18.41 -16.52 13.51
CA PRO A 151 -17.40 -16.89 14.48
C PRO A 151 -16.18 -15.95 14.42
N GLY A 152 -15.73 -15.44 15.55
CA GLY A 152 -14.38 -14.90 15.70
C GLY A 152 -13.40 -16.04 16.03
N TYR A 153 -12.17 -15.93 15.54
CA TYR A 153 -11.16 -16.97 15.64
C TYR A 153 -9.91 -16.49 16.37
N THR A 154 -9.35 -17.36 17.21
CA THR A 154 -7.96 -17.31 17.67
C THR A 154 -7.34 -18.68 17.45
N HIS A 155 -6.08 -18.75 17.00
CA HIS A 155 -5.41 -20.04 16.68
C HIS A 155 -6.20 -20.89 15.66
N LEU A 156 -6.97 -20.26 14.75
CA LEU A 156 -7.93 -20.91 13.85
C LEU A 156 -8.98 -21.78 14.58
N GLN A 157 -9.18 -21.57 15.89
CA GLN A 157 -10.25 -22.16 16.66
C GLN A 157 -11.35 -21.12 16.89
N ARG A 158 -12.62 -21.55 16.86
CA ARG A 158 -13.76 -20.68 17.18
C ARG A 158 -13.60 -20.19 18.62
N ALA A 159 -13.65 -18.87 18.80
CA ALA A 159 -13.38 -18.24 20.09
C ALA A 159 -14.63 -17.55 20.66
N GLN A 160 -15.07 -16.47 20.07
CA GLN A 160 -16.23 -15.69 20.49
C GLN A 160 -17.04 -15.24 19.28
N PRO A 161 -18.37 -15.05 19.40
CA PRO A 161 -19.15 -14.52 18.29
C PRO A 161 -18.82 -13.04 18.06
N VAL A 162 -18.70 -12.67 16.79
CA VAL A 162 -18.48 -11.29 16.34
C VAL A 162 -19.42 -10.96 15.18
N THR A 163 -19.46 -9.71 14.75
CA THR A 163 -20.12 -9.36 13.49
C THR A 163 -19.12 -9.28 12.36
N LEU A 164 -19.55 -9.52 11.12
CA LEU A 164 -18.72 -9.32 9.94
C LEU A 164 -18.25 -7.87 9.83
N ALA A 165 -19.13 -6.91 10.16
CA ALA A 165 -18.76 -5.50 10.21
C ALA A 165 -17.58 -5.23 11.15
N TYR A 166 -17.62 -5.80 12.36
CA TYR A 166 -16.52 -5.66 13.32
C TYR A 166 -15.18 -6.19 12.77
N HIS A 167 -15.23 -7.33 12.09
CA HIS A 167 -14.06 -7.93 11.46
C HIS A 167 -13.52 -7.06 10.31
N LEU A 168 -14.39 -6.57 9.42
CA LEU A 168 -14.01 -5.69 8.32
C LEU A 168 -13.42 -4.36 8.82
N LEU A 169 -13.97 -3.80 9.90
CA LEU A 169 -13.44 -2.59 10.51
C LEU A 169 -12.04 -2.79 11.12
N ALA A 170 -11.68 -4.01 11.53
CA ALA A 170 -10.29 -4.28 11.94
C ALA A 170 -9.31 -4.12 10.76
N TYR A 171 -9.67 -4.57 9.56
CA TYR A 171 -8.89 -4.32 8.34
C TYR A 171 -8.90 -2.85 7.92
N TYR A 172 -10.04 -2.17 8.05
CA TYR A 172 -10.10 -0.72 7.86
C TYR A 172 -9.03 0.01 8.68
N GLN A 173 -8.87 -0.35 9.96
CA GLN A 173 -7.85 0.24 10.83
C GLN A 173 -6.41 -0.09 10.36
N MET A 174 -6.17 -1.23 9.73
CA MET A 174 -4.86 -1.55 9.16
C MET A 174 -4.53 -0.65 7.97
N PHE A 175 -5.45 -0.49 7.03
CA PHE A 175 -5.26 0.35 5.84
C PHE A 175 -5.26 1.84 6.16
N SER A 176 -5.99 2.30 7.17
CA SER A 176 -5.89 3.67 7.70
C SER A 176 -4.45 3.98 8.17
N ARG A 177 -3.84 3.07 8.93
CA ARG A 177 -2.43 3.22 9.32
C ARG A 177 -1.45 3.13 8.16
N ASP A 178 -1.77 2.40 7.09
CA ASP A 178 -0.95 2.39 5.87
C ASP A 178 -1.03 3.74 5.16
N LYS A 179 -2.22 4.31 5.04
CA LYS A 179 -2.42 5.66 4.49
C LYS A 179 -1.62 6.71 5.26
N GLU A 180 -1.67 6.68 6.60
CA GLU A 180 -0.89 7.56 7.46
C GLU A 180 0.63 7.43 7.21
N ARG A 181 1.14 6.19 7.00
CA ARG A 181 2.56 5.95 6.69
C ARG A 181 2.97 6.57 5.37
N PHE A 182 2.17 6.40 4.32
CA PHE A 182 2.45 7.03 3.02
C PHE A 182 2.42 8.56 3.12
N ALA A 183 1.46 9.14 3.84
CA ALA A 183 1.38 10.57 4.09
C ALA A 183 2.58 11.10 4.89
N ASP A 184 3.06 10.34 5.87
CA ASP A 184 4.26 10.69 6.64
C ASP A 184 5.53 10.59 5.79
N GLY A 185 5.67 9.56 4.96
CA GLY A 185 6.79 9.39 4.02
C GLY A 185 6.85 10.53 3.01
N LEU A 186 5.70 11.01 2.54
CA LEU A 186 5.60 12.10 1.59
C LEU A 186 6.33 13.38 2.05
N LYS A 187 6.37 13.67 3.34
CA LYS A 187 7.09 14.83 3.92
C LYS A 187 8.60 14.77 3.64
N ARG A 188 9.17 13.58 3.50
CA ARG A 188 10.60 13.38 3.20
C ARG A 188 10.86 13.25 1.70
N ILE A 189 9.90 12.72 0.94
CA ILE A 189 9.92 12.73 -0.52
C ILE A 189 9.88 14.17 -1.04
N ASN A 190 9.02 15.04 -0.45
CA ASN A 190 8.72 16.38 -0.96
C ASN A 190 9.76 17.43 -0.56
N ARG A 191 11.06 17.12 -0.77
CA ARG A 191 12.20 18.00 -0.52
C ARG A 191 13.07 18.12 -1.76
N LEU A 192 13.39 19.37 -2.18
CA LEU A 192 14.08 19.68 -3.43
C LEU A 192 15.58 19.35 -3.38
N PRO A 193 16.10 18.44 -4.24
CA PRO A 193 17.53 18.22 -4.43
C PRO A 193 18.14 19.13 -5.52
N LEU A 194 17.36 19.58 -6.51
CA LEU A 194 17.85 20.32 -7.69
C LEU A 194 18.56 21.62 -7.29
N GLY A 195 19.67 21.90 -7.96
CA GLY A 195 20.59 22.98 -7.64
C GLY A 195 21.76 22.56 -6.74
N SER A 196 21.84 21.28 -6.38
CA SER A 196 22.99 20.70 -5.66
C SER A 196 24.18 20.44 -6.56
N GLY A 197 23.99 20.49 -7.87
CA GLY A 197 24.99 20.10 -8.85
C GLY A 197 25.39 18.63 -8.70
N ALA A 198 26.66 18.32 -8.94
CA ALA A 198 27.14 16.94 -8.77
C ALA A 198 27.16 16.50 -7.29
N LEU A 199 27.52 17.40 -6.36
CA LEU A 199 27.55 17.19 -4.91
C LEU A 199 27.87 18.47 -4.11
N ALA A 200 28.48 19.48 -4.74
CA ALA A 200 29.08 20.63 -4.04
C ALA A 200 28.41 21.97 -4.39
N GLY A 201 27.26 21.93 -5.05
CA GLY A 201 26.59 23.13 -5.55
C GLY A 201 27.21 23.64 -6.85
N THR A 202 27.03 24.93 -7.14
CA THR A 202 27.45 25.58 -8.38
C THR A 202 28.01 26.97 -8.11
N THR A 203 28.84 27.50 -9.02
CA THR A 203 29.35 28.86 -8.96
C THR A 203 28.38 29.91 -9.53
N TYR A 204 27.28 29.47 -10.11
CA TYR A 204 26.24 30.37 -10.63
C TYR A 204 25.30 30.82 -9.52
N ASN A 205 24.76 32.04 -9.64
CA ASN A 205 23.76 32.56 -8.73
C ASN A 205 22.37 31.96 -9.04
N THR A 206 22.17 30.67 -8.67
CA THR A 206 20.91 29.96 -8.88
C THR A 206 19.90 30.28 -7.76
N ASP A 207 18.61 30.25 -8.11
CA ASP A 207 17.49 30.46 -7.18
C ASP A 207 16.80 29.13 -6.90
N ARG A 208 17.27 28.40 -5.87
CA ARG A 208 16.69 27.12 -5.48
C ARG A 208 15.28 27.25 -4.88
N GLN A 209 14.95 28.41 -4.28
CA GLN A 209 13.60 28.64 -3.76
C GLN A 209 12.60 28.74 -4.93
N TYR A 210 12.95 29.46 -5.98
CA TYR A 210 12.13 29.47 -7.20
C TYR A 210 11.91 28.06 -7.74
N LEU A 211 12.93 27.22 -7.77
CA LEU A 211 12.79 25.82 -8.22
C LEU A 211 11.83 25.02 -7.31
N ALA A 212 11.94 25.20 -5.99
CA ALA A 212 11.04 24.53 -5.03
C ALA A 212 9.58 24.97 -5.26
N ASP A 213 9.34 26.26 -5.43
CA ASP A 213 8.01 26.82 -5.65
C ASP A 213 7.41 26.32 -6.98
N GLN A 214 8.18 26.34 -8.08
CA GLN A 214 7.72 25.87 -9.39
C GLN A 214 7.43 24.39 -9.47
N LEU A 215 8.17 23.58 -8.71
CA LEU A 215 8.02 22.12 -8.68
C LEU A 215 7.10 21.64 -7.56
N GLY A 216 6.67 22.55 -6.65
CA GLY A 216 5.79 22.26 -5.53
C GLY A 216 6.47 21.41 -4.44
N PHE A 217 7.75 21.68 -4.15
CA PHE A 217 8.45 21.11 -3.02
C PHE A 217 8.28 21.97 -1.76
N ASP A 218 8.09 21.35 -0.61
CA ASP A 218 7.87 22.05 0.67
C ASP A 218 9.14 22.70 1.21
N SER A 219 10.32 22.19 0.85
CA SER A 219 11.61 22.69 1.34
C SER A 219 12.76 22.27 0.42
N ILE A 220 13.90 22.91 0.64
CA ILE A 220 15.16 22.62 -0.05
C ILE A 220 16.01 21.69 0.82
N LEU A 221 16.63 20.67 0.23
CA LEU A 221 17.64 19.85 0.93
C LEU A 221 18.86 20.70 1.23
N PRO A 222 19.30 20.79 2.52
CA PRO A 222 20.27 21.78 2.95
C PRO A 222 21.73 21.45 2.58
N ASN A 223 22.03 20.19 2.26
CA ASN A 223 23.36 19.72 1.92
C ASN A 223 23.35 19.07 0.52
N GLY A 224 24.16 19.57 -0.41
CA GLY A 224 24.18 19.09 -1.80
C GLY A 224 24.71 17.67 -1.95
N MET A 225 25.65 17.26 -1.11
CA MET A 225 26.23 15.90 -1.16
C MET A 225 25.19 14.87 -0.68
N ASP A 226 24.48 15.16 0.38
CA ASP A 226 23.37 14.35 0.87
C ASP A 226 22.22 14.31 -0.16
N ALA A 227 21.88 15.45 -0.74
CA ALA A 227 20.76 15.59 -1.67
C ALA A 227 20.86 14.68 -2.92
N VAL A 228 22.07 14.38 -3.38
CA VAL A 228 22.32 13.49 -4.54
C VAL A 228 22.57 12.03 -4.13
N ALA A 229 22.89 11.78 -2.85
CA ALA A 229 23.16 10.45 -2.31
C ALA A 229 21.94 9.80 -1.69
N ASP A 230 21.05 10.60 -1.10
CA ASP A 230 19.90 10.14 -0.31
C ASP A 230 18.95 9.24 -1.11
N ARG A 231 18.66 8.08 -0.54
CA ARG A 231 17.63 7.13 -0.99
C ARG A 231 16.73 6.68 0.17
N ASP A 232 16.87 7.29 1.36
CA ASP A 232 16.04 6.95 2.52
C ASP A 232 14.56 7.10 2.20
N PHE A 233 14.18 8.14 1.45
CA PHE A 233 12.81 8.38 1.02
C PHE A 233 12.23 7.24 0.14
N ALA A 234 13.06 6.62 -0.67
CA ALA A 234 12.67 5.49 -1.53
C ALA A 234 12.60 4.18 -0.73
N ILE A 235 13.55 3.95 0.18
CA ILE A 235 13.54 2.82 1.12
C ILE A 235 12.31 2.90 2.03
N GLU A 236 11.98 4.08 2.54
CA GLU A 236 10.78 4.31 3.35
C GLU A 236 9.50 4.03 2.56
N PHE A 237 9.42 4.47 1.29
CA PHE A 237 8.30 4.13 0.41
C PHE A 237 8.17 2.63 0.22
N LEU A 238 9.25 1.91 -0.06
CA LEU A 238 9.26 0.45 -0.20
C LEU A 238 8.84 -0.25 1.10
N ASN A 239 9.22 0.30 2.26
CA ASN A 239 8.76 -0.20 3.55
C ASN A 239 7.25 -0.01 3.74
N CYS A 240 6.70 1.15 3.36
CA CYS A 240 5.26 1.37 3.37
C CYS A 240 4.53 0.38 2.44
N CYS A 241 5.04 0.18 1.22
CA CYS A 241 4.55 -0.83 0.27
C CYS A 241 4.56 -2.24 0.89
N SER A 242 5.65 -2.60 1.56
CA SER A 242 5.83 -3.92 2.18
C SER A 242 4.81 -4.17 3.30
N ILE A 243 4.55 -3.18 4.16
CA ILE A 243 3.56 -3.28 5.24
C ILE A 243 2.14 -3.37 4.65
N CYS A 244 1.82 -2.56 3.64
CA CYS A 244 0.53 -2.60 2.96
C CYS A 244 0.28 -3.99 2.32
N MET A 245 1.26 -4.54 1.62
CA MET A 245 1.17 -5.89 1.04
C MET A 245 1.05 -6.98 2.10
N MET A 246 1.65 -6.82 3.28
CA MET A 246 1.47 -7.74 4.40
C MET A 246 0.01 -7.72 4.91
N HIS A 247 -0.60 -6.55 5.02
CA HIS A 247 -2.00 -6.44 5.40
C HIS A 247 -2.93 -7.05 4.35
N LEU A 248 -2.70 -6.79 3.05
CA LEU A 248 -3.42 -7.44 1.96
C LEU A 248 -3.26 -8.96 2.00
N SER A 249 -2.03 -9.46 2.21
CA SER A 249 -1.75 -10.90 2.32
C SER A 249 -2.55 -11.57 3.43
N ARG A 250 -2.64 -10.94 4.60
CA ARG A 250 -3.45 -11.46 5.73
C ARG A 250 -4.93 -11.53 5.38
N PHE A 251 -5.45 -10.50 4.74
CA PHE A 251 -6.87 -10.49 4.37
C PHE A 251 -7.16 -11.49 3.25
N CYS A 252 -6.28 -11.61 2.27
CA CYS A 252 -6.36 -12.63 1.23
C CYS A 252 -6.40 -14.04 1.81
N GLU A 253 -5.58 -14.34 2.84
CA GLU A 253 -5.60 -15.62 3.53
C GLU A 253 -6.98 -15.92 4.12
N GLU A 254 -7.61 -14.95 4.78
CA GLU A 254 -8.96 -15.13 5.33
C GLU A 254 -10.01 -15.33 4.24
N LEU A 255 -9.94 -14.57 3.14
CA LEU A 255 -10.87 -14.75 2.01
C LEU A 255 -10.71 -16.13 1.35
N ILE A 256 -9.49 -16.63 1.23
CA ILE A 256 -9.21 -18.00 0.72
C ILE A 256 -9.84 -19.02 1.66
N LEU A 257 -9.66 -18.90 2.98
CA LEU A 257 -10.29 -19.77 3.96
C LEU A 257 -11.81 -19.66 3.89
N TRP A 258 -12.36 -18.45 3.88
CA TRP A 258 -13.80 -18.21 3.90
C TRP A 258 -14.51 -18.66 2.62
N SER A 259 -13.82 -18.67 1.48
CA SER A 259 -14.37 -19.15 0.21
C SER A 259 -14.26 -20.67 0.03
N SER A 260 -13.51 -21.36 0.90
CA SER A 260 -13.40 -22.83 0.87
C SER A 260 -14.71 -23.52 1.22
N VAL A 261 -14.88 -24.77 0.79
CA VAL A 261 -16.06 -25.59 1.11
C VAL A 261 -16.19 -25.80 2.64
N GLU A 262 -15.08 -25.89 3.35
CA GLU A 262 -15.02 -26.10 4.80
C GLU A 262 -15.60 -24.91 5.58
N PHE A 263 -15.36 -23.68 5.14
CA PHE A 263 -15.93 -22.47 5.76
C PHE A 263 -17.23 -22.04 5.08
N GLY A 264 -17.20 -21.82 3.78
CA GLY A 264 -18.35 -21.41 2.97
C GLY A 264 -18.99 -20.09 3.40
N PHE A 265 -18.19 -19.16 3.95
CA PHE A 265 -18.67 -17.88 4.50
C PHE A 265 -18.88 -16.83 3.42
N VAL A 266 -18.06 -16.88 2.36
CA VAL A 266 -18.16 -15.99 1.22
C VAL A 266 -18.08 -16.79 -0.09
N GLU A 267 -18.53 -16.15 -1.16
CA GLU A 267 -18.31 -16.60 -2.52
C GLU A 267 -17.71 -15.44 -3.31
N ILE A 268 -16.52 -15.67 -3.85
CA ILE A 268 -15.86 -14.70 -4.73
C ILE A 268 -16.57 -14.70 -6.08
N ASP A 269 -16.81 -13.53 -6.64
CA ASP A 269 -17.46 -13.40 -7.95
C ASP A 269 -16.69 -14.14 -9.05
N ASP A 270 -17.40 -14.63 -10.06
CA ASP A 270 -16.81 -15.38 -11.18
C ASP A 270 -15.78 -14.55 -11.95
N SER A 271 -15.93 -13.23 -11.99
CA SER A 271 -15.00 -12.30 -12.64
C SER A 271 -13.62 -12.25 -11.96
N TYR A 272 -13.54 -12.67 -10.69
CA TYR A 272 -12.30 -12.68 -9.88
C TYR A 272 -11.89 -14.09 -9.43
N SER A 273 -12.40 -15.10 -10.14
CA SER A 273 -12.13 -16.51 -9.88
C SER A 273 -11.73 -17.22 -11.16
N THR A 274 -11.06 -18.37 -11.03
CA THR A 274 -10.83 -19.24 -12.19
C THR A 274 -11.39 -20.64 -11.95
N GLY A 275 -11.66 -21.35 -13.05
CA GLY A 275 -12.08 -22.73 -13.03
C GLY A 275 -10.91 -23.70 -13.19
N SER A 276 -11.23 -24.97 -13.32
CA SER A 276 -10.28 -26.02 -13.66
C SER A 276 -10.61 -26.61 -15.04
N SER A 277 -9.60 -26.86 -15.87
CA SER A 277 -9.76 -27.50 -17.17
C SER A 277 -10.20 -28.96 -17.09
N ILE A 278 -10.06 -29.60 -15.93
CA ILE A 278 -10.36 -31.01 -15.71
C ILE A 278 -11.47 -31.24 -14.68
N MET A 279 -11.66 -30.28 -13.73
CA MET A 279 -12.65 -30.39 -12.67
C MET A 279 -13.72 -29.31 -12.83
N PRO A 280 -14.87 -29.61 -13.48
CA PRO A 280 -15.86 -28.59 -13.85
C PRO A 280 -16.55 -27.92 -12.65
N GLN A 281 -16.51 -28.52 -11.46
CA GLN A 281 -17.07 -27.98 -10.23
C GLN A 281 -16.14 -27.05 -9.49
N LYS A 282 -14.84 -26.94 -9.88
CA LYS A 282 -13.82 -26.21 -9.12
C LYS A 282 -13.82 -24.73 -9.46
N LYS A 283 -13.85 -23.90 -8.42
CA LYS A 283 -13.73 -22.45 -8.49
C LYS A 283 -12.60 -22.02 -7.53
N ASN A 284 -11.58 -21.37 -8.07
CA ASN A 284 -10.36 -21.02 -7.33
C ASN A 284 -10.33 -19.54 -6.98
N PRO A 285 -9.84 -19.16 -5.79
CA PRO A 285 -9.67 -17.77 -5.37
C PRO A 285 -8.32 -17.19 -5.84
N ASP A 286 -7.99 -17.34 -7.15
CA ASP A 286 -6.66 -17.06 -7.68
C ASP A 286 -6.20 -15.62 -7.46
N MET A 287 -7.11 -14.63 -7.49
CA MET A 287 -6.74 -13.23 -7.29
C MET A 287 -6.22 -13.01 -5.85
N ALA A 288 -6.88 -13.60 -4.86
CA ALA A 288 -6.43 -13.55 -3.48
C ALA A 288 -5.08 -14.29 -3.31
N GLU A 289 -4.91 -15.44 -3.95
CA GLU A 289 -3.65 -16.21 -3.89
C GLU A 289 -2.49 -15.45 -4.53
N LEU A 290 -2.71 -14.82 -5.69
CA LEU A 290 -1.70 -14.02 -6.38
C LEU A 290 -1.29 -12.79 -5.56
N ILE A 291 -2.24 -12.06 -4.97
CA ILE A 291 -1.96 -10.90 -4.12
C ILE A 291 -1.13 -11.36 -2.91
N ARG A 292 -1.52 -12.45 -2.24
CA ARG A 292 -0.76 -13.06 -1.16
C ARG A 292 0.67 -13.42 -1.58
N GLY A 293 0.85 -14.01 -2.76
CA GLY A 293 2.17 -14.36 -3.31
C GLY A 293 3.03 -13.15 -3.66
N LYS A 294 2.43 -12.08 -4.19
CA LYS A 294 3.13 -10.85 -4.60
C LYS A 294 3.75 -10.07 -3.43
N SER A 295 3.34 -10.32 -2.18
CA SER A 295 3.97 -9.69 -1.01
C SER A 295 5.46 -10.03 -0.92
N GLY A 296 5.87 -11.27 -1.25
CA GLY A 296 7.28 -11.67 -1.28
C GLY A 296 8.12 -10.90 -2.30
N ARG A 297 7.53 -10.52 -3.44
CA ARG A 297 8.19 -9.69 -4.46
C ARG A 297 8.51 -8.31 -3.91
N VAL A 298 7.54 -7.62 -3.32
CA VAL A 298 7.73 -6.27 -2.74
C VAL A 298 8.72 -6.29 -1.56
N TYR A 299 8.75 -7.37 -0.76
CA TYR A 299 9.79 -7.55 0.26
C TYR A 299 11.19 -7.68 -0.36
N GLY A 300 11.28 -8.39 -1.50
CA GLY A 300 12.52 -8.49 -2.27
C GLY A 300 13.01 -7.12 -2.74
N ASP A 301 12.12 -6.27 -3.23
CA ASP A 301 12.43 -4.91 -3.69
C ASP A 301 12.99 -4.03 -2.57
N LEU A 302 12.39 -4.08 -1.37
CA LEU A 302 12.91 -3.39 -0.19
C LEU A 302 14.31 -3.88 0.17
N MET A 303 14.52 -5.19 0.20
CA MET A 303 15.83 -5.79 0.53
C MET A 303 16.87 -5.48 -0.55
N ALA A 304 16.49 -5.42 -1.82
CA ALA A 304 17.38 -5.05 -2.90
C ALA A 304 17.91 -3.63 -2.70
N LEU A 305 17.04 -2.64 -2.48
CA LEU A 305 17.47 -1.25 -2.32
C LEU A 305 18.28 -1.03 -1.03
N LEU A 306 17.91 -1.65 0.09
CA LEU A 306 18.71 -1.64 1.31
C LEU A 306 20.11 -2.21 1.05
N THR A 307 20.21 -3.26 0.26
CA THR A 307 21.48 -3.91 -0.08
C THR A 307 22.33 -3.05 -1.02
N VAL A 308 21.70 -2.38 -1.98
CA VAL A 308 22.39 -1.42 -2.88
C VAL A 308 23.00 -0.28 -2.07
N CYS A 309 22.24 0.32 -1.17
CA CYS A 309 22.69 1.51 -0.43
C CYS A 309 23.72 1.21 0.65
N LYS A 310 23.77 -0.02 1.21
CA LYS A 310 24.71 -0.35 2.27
C LYS A 310 26.16 -0.18 1.80
N GLY A 311 26.97 0.52 2.60
CA GLY A 311 28.41 0.64 2.39
C GLY A 311 28.84 1.50 1.20
N LEU A 312 27.92 2.20 0.53
CA LEU A 312 28.27 3.18 -0.51
C LEU A 312 28.94 4.40 0.13
N PRO A 313 30.02 4.93 -0.47
CA PRO A 313 30.54 6.24 -0.09
C PRO A 313 29.56 7.35 -0.45
N MET A 314 29.75 8.52 0.16
CA MET A 314 28.90 9.69 -0.08
C MET A 314 28.87 10.13 -1.51
N ALA A 315 27.85 10.94 -1.85
CA ALA A 315 27.47 11.40 -3.17
C ALA A 315 26.96 10.28 -4.07
N TYR A 316 27.09 10.44 -5.38
CA TYR A 316 26.54 9.48 -6.34
C TYR A 316 27.56 8.41 -6.72
N ASN A 317 27.13 7.18 -6.70
CA ASN A 317 27.80 6.01 -7.27
C ASN A 317 26.85 5.34 -8.25
N LYS A 318 27.37 4.71 -9.30
CA LYS A 318 26.55 4.09 -10.35
C LYS A 318 25.62 2.98 -9.81
N ASP A 319 25.95 2.37 -8.67
CA ASP A 319 25.08 1.45 -7.91
C ASP A 319 23.68 2.03 -7.70
N LEU A 320 23.57 3.34 -7.49
CA LEU A 320 22.28 4.04 -7.28
C LEU A 320 21.41 4.07 -8.55
N GLN A 321 21.86 3.56 -9.70
CA GLN A 321 21.00 3.34 -10.85
C GLN A 321 20.00 2.19 -10.59
N GLU A 322 20.40 1.21 -9.76
CA GLU A 322 19.60 0.06 -9.36
C GLU A 322 18.45 0.41 -8.37
N ASP A 323 18.28 1.69 -8.01
CA ASP A 323 17.23 2.15 -7.12
C ASP A 323 15.84 2.16 -7.77
N LYS A 324 15.77 2.33 -9.11
CA LYS A 324 14.52 2.62 -9.80
C LYS A 324 13.67 1.38 -10.06
N GLU A 325 14.27 0.30 -10.57
CA GLU A 325 13.53 -0.90 -10.93
C GLU A 325 12.76 -1.50 -9.72
N PRO A 326 13.37 -1.67 -8.52
CA PRO A 326 12.65 -2.16 -7.35
C PRO A 326 11.49 -1.24 -6.94
N VAL A 327 11.71 0.09 -7.01
CA VAL A 327 10.69 1.07 -6.63
C VAL A 327 9.53 1.09 -7.63
N PHE A 328 9.83 1.03 -8.92
CA PHE A 328 8.83 0.96 -9.97
C PHE A 328 7.99 -0.32 -9.87
N ASP A 329 8.66 -1.44 -9.66
CA ASP A 329 8.03 -2.75 -9.51
C ASP A 329 7.10 -2.81 -8.29
N ALA A 330 7.58 -2.37 -7.13
CA ALA A 330 6.78 -2.33 -5.90
C ALA A 330 5.57 -1.40 -6.05
N SER A 331 5.74 -0.19 -6.65
CA SER A 331 4.65 0.74 -6.89
C SER A 331 3.56 0.11 -7.75
N ASP A 332 3.93 -0.47 -8.89
CA ASP A 332 2.98 -1.10 -9.80
C ASP A 332 2.29 -2.31 -9.15
N THR A 333 3.05 -3.12 -8.40
CA THR A 333 2.54 -4.29 -7.69
C THR A 333 1.50 -3.91 -6.64
N VAL A 334 1.77 -2.87 -5.83
CA VAL A 334 0.84 -2.40 -4.79
C VAL A 334 -0.41 -1.80 -5.42
N LYS A 335 -0.28 -0.92 -6.40
CA LYS A 335 -1.42 -0.28 -7.08
C LYS A 335 -2.35 -1.30 -7.72
N ASN A 336 -1.78 -2.27 -8.44
CA ASN A 336 -2.57 -3.34 -9.08
C ASN A 336 -3.23 -4.25 -8.04
N SER A 337 -2.52 -4.60 -6.97
CA SER A 337 -3.06 -5.44 -5.90
C SER A 337 -4.22 -4.76 -5.17
N LEU A 338 -4.09 -3.47 -4.82
CA LEU A 338 -5.16 -2.68 -4.21
C LEU A 338 -6.38 -2.60 -5.12
N GLY A 339 -6.20 -2.31 -6.41
CA GLY A 339 -7.31 -2.23 -7.37
C GLY A 339 -8.09 -3.54 -7.48
N ILE A 340 -7.43 -4.63 -7.81
CA ILE A 340 -8.07 -5.96 -7.93
C ILE A 340 -8.71 -6.41 -6.61
N PHE A 341 -8.04 -6.16 -5.47
CA PHE A 341 -8.57 -6.54 -4.18
C PHE A 341 -9.86 -5.78 -3.83
N THR A 342 -9.90 -4.48 -4.11
CA THR A 342 -11.09 -3.64 -3.89
C THR A 342 -12.28 -4.12 -4.72
N GLU A 343 -12.07 -4.37 -6.01
CA GLU A 343 -13.10 -4.87 -6.91
C GLU A 343 -13.61 -6.26 -6.51
N MET A 344 -12.71 -7.16 -6.13
CA MET A 344 -13.05 -8.50 -5.63
C MET A 344 -13.89 -8.44 -4.35
N LEU A 345 -13.55 -7.55 -3.41
CA LEU A 345 -14.35 -7.34 -2.19
C LEU A 345 -15.73 -6.77 -2.49
N ALA A 346 -15.82 -5.77 -3.37
CA ALA A 346 -17.08 -5.10 -3.71
C ALA A 346 -18.09 -6.04 -4.35
N THR A 347 -17.63 -7.12 -5.00
CA THR A 347 -18.48 -8.06 -5.75
C THR A 347 -18.72 -9.38 -5.03
N MET A 348 -18.00 -9.65 -3.92
CA MET A 348 -18.17 -10.93 -3.21
C MET A 348 -19.55 -11.07 -2.59
N THR A 349 -20.06 -12.30 -2.57
CA THR A 349 -21.32 -12.66 -1.91
C THR A 349 -21.05 -13.17 -0.49
N VAL A 350 -21.71 -12.59 0.50
CA VAL A 350 -21.63 -13.01 1.90
C VAL A 350 -22.74 -14.03 2.19
N LYS A 351 -22.37 -15.19 2.70
CA LYS A 351 -23.28 -16.29 3.05
C LYS A 351 -23.69 -16.18 4.54
N LYS A 352 -24.59 -15.23 4.86
CA LYS A 352 -25.03 -14.90 6.22
C LYS A 352 -25.50 -16.12 7.00
N ASP A 353 -26.29 -16.99 6.39
CA ASP A 353 -26.84 -18.17 7.07
C ASP A 353 -25.75 -19.18 7.46
N THR A 354 -24.74 -19.36 6.59
CA THR A 354 -23.59 -20.24 6.86
C THR A 354 -22.77 -19.68 8.05
N MET A 355 -22.51 -18.38 8.06
CA MET A 355 -21.81 -17.70 9.14
C MET A 355 -22.58 -17.85 10.46
N ALA A 356 -23.89 -17.56 10.48
CA ALA A 356 -24.74 -17.67 11.65
C ALA A 356 -24.81 -19.12 12.17
N LYS A 357 -24.96 -20.11 11.28
CA LYS A 357 -24.93 -21.52 11.63
C LYS A 357 -23.58 -21.92 12.25
N ALA A 358 -22.47 -21.44 11.68
CA ALA A 358 -21.14 -21.71 12.23
C ALA A 358 -20.94 -21.06 13.61
N ALA A 359 -21.58 -19.91 13.85
CA ALA A 359 -21.53 -19.22 15.14
C ALA A 359 -22.33 -19.95 16.26
N LYS A 360 -23.29 -20.78 15.91
CA LYS A 360 -24.06 -21.55 16.90
C LYS A 360 -23.23 -22.68 17.52
N TYR A 361 -22.32 -23.27 16.76
CA TYR A 361 -21.53 -24.41 17.20
C TYR A 361 -20.13 -24.01 17.63
N GLY A 362 -19.57 -24.72 18.63
CA GLY A 362 -18.19 -24.49 19.12
C GLY A 362 -18.15 -23.77 20.47
N TYR A 363 -19.28 -23.73 21.17
CA TYR A 363 -19.35 -23.25 22.54
C TYR A 363 -18.84 -21.82 22.77
N MET A 364 -18.98 -20.97 21.76
CA MET A 364 -18.45 -19.59 21.79
C MET A 364 -19.14 -18.71 22.84
N ASN A 365 -20.31 -19.12 23.31
CA ASN A 365 -21.08 -18.49 24.38
C ASN A 365 -20.69 -19.00 25.78
N ALA A 366 -19.69 -19.87 25.90
CA ALA A 366 -19.27 -20.40 27.20
C ALA A 366 -18.73 -19.31 28.14
N THR A 367 -18.02 -18.32 27.60
CA THR A 367 -17.55 -17.17 28.39
C THR A 367 -18.74 -16.36 28.96
N ASP A 368 -19.77 -16.16 28.15
CA ASP A 368 -20.96 -15.40 28.58
C ASP A 368 -21.78 -16.19 29.64
N ALA A 369 -21.79 -17.54 29.57
CA ALA A 369 -22.31 -18.37 30.62
C ALA A 369 -21.51 -18.27 31.94
N ALA A 370 -20.17 -18.15 31.85
CA ALA A 370 -19.35 -17.91 33.03
C ALA A 370 -19.61 -16.51 33.60
N ASP A 371 -19.69 -15.48 32.77
CA ASP A 371 -20.02 -14.12 33.20
C ASP A 371 -21.42 -14.03 33.85
N TYR A 372 -22.39 -14.81 33.35
CA TYR A 372 -23.71 -14.94 33.98
C TYR A 372 -23.61 -15.43 35.43
N LEU A 373 -22.84 -16.48 35.71
CA LEU A 373 -22.63 -17.00 37.05
C LEU A 373 -21.86 -16.00 37.94
N VAL A 374 -20.90 -15.24 37.37
CA VAL A 374 -20.24 -14.15 38.09
C VAL A 374 -21.25 -13.09 38.51
N GLY A 375 -22.21 -12.75 37.64
CA GLY A 375 -23.33 -11.86 37.97
C GLY A 375 -24.25 -12.38 39.08
N LYS A 376 -24.28 -13.69 39.33
CA LYS A 376 -24.98 -14.32 40.45
C LYS A 376 -24.10 -14.40 41.72
N GLY A 377 -22.88 -13.86 41.73
CA GLY A 377 -22.01 -13.76 42.89
C GLY A 377 -20.96 -14.89 43.02
N ILE A 378 -20.83 -15.77 42.05
CA ILE A 378 -19.84 -16.86 42.08
C ILE A 378 -18.48 -16.32 41.58
N PRO A 379 -17.36 -16.64 42.26
CA PRO A 379 -16.02 -16.22 41.79
C PRO A 379 -15.71 -16.73 40.38
N PHE A 380 -15.08 -15.89 39.56
CA PHE A 380 -14.82 -16.22 38.15
C PHE A 380 -14.08 -17.57 37.94
N ARG A 381 -13.10 -17.90 38.78
CA ARG A 381 -12.39 -19.18 38.70
C ARG A 381 -13.29 -20.39 38.87
N ASP A 382 -14.23 -20.31 39.82
CA ASP A 382 -15.21 -21.36 40.06
C ASP A 382 -16.20 -21.46 38.89
N CYS A 383 -16.64 -20.30 38.36
CA CYS A 383 -17.45 -20.24 37.13
C CYS A 383 -16.75 -20.92 35.95
N HIS A 384 -15.48 -20.65 35.75
CA HIS A 384 -14.69 -21.25 34.66
C HIS A 384 -14.63 -22.77 34.78
N GLU A 385 -14.46 -23.31 36.01
CA GLU A 385 -14.46 -24.76 36.26
C GLU A 385 -15.85 -25.37 36.00
N ILE A 386 -16.92 -24.73 36.49
CA ILE A 386 -18.33 -25.16 36.30
C ILE A 386 -18.63 -25.22 34.80
N ILE A 387 -18.34 -24.13 34.06
CA ILE A 387 -18.62 -24.06 32.62
C ILE A 387 -17.72 -25.02 31.82
N GLY A 388 -16.47 -25.21 32.20
CA GLY A 388 -15.61 -26.22 31.59
C GLY A 388 -16.15 -27.64 31.66
N LYS A 389 -16.68 -28.02 32.83
CA LYS A 389 -17.35 -29.31 33.02
C LYS A 389 -18.65 -29.41 32.22
N MET A 390 -19.44 -28.34 32.18
CA MET A 390 -20.67 -28.26 31.40
C MET A 390 -20.42 -28.37 29.90
N VAL A 391 -19.38 -27.70 29.36
CA VAL A 391 -18.97 -27.84 27.96
C VAL A 391 -18.53 -29.26 27.63
N LEU A 392 -17.74 -29.89 28.52
CA LEU A 392 -17.33 -31.28 28.34
C LEU A 392 -18.53 -32.24 28.29
N TYR A 393 -19.53 -32.02 29.16
CA TYR A 393 -20.78 -32.76 29.14
C TYR A 393 -21.56 -32.55 27.83
N ALA A 394 -21.73 -31.29 27.42
CA ALA A 394 -22.45 -30.94 26.20
C ALA A 394 -21.78 -31.54 24.95
N ILE A 395 -20.43 -31.63 24.91
CA ILE A 395 -19.66 -32.33 23.86
C ILE A 395 -20.06 -33.82 23.86
N GLY A 396 -20.12 -34.47 25.03
CA GLY A 396 -20.45 -35.89 25.15
C GLY A 396 -21.88 -36.19 24.66
N GLU A 397 -22.81 -35.27 24.90
CA GLU A 397 -24.22 -35.40 24.50
C GLU A 397 -24.49 -34.89 23.05
N GLY A 398 -23.49 -34.30 22.39
CA GLY A 398 -23.66 -33.73 21.05
C GLY A 398 -24.56 -32.50 20.98
N LYS A 399 -24.70 -31.76 22.09
CA LYS A 399 -25.57 -30.59 22.27
C LYS A 399 -24.78 -29.29 22.22
N ALA A 400 -25.38 -28.20 21.75
CA ALA A 400 -24.91 -26.84 22.01
C ALA A 400 -25.34 -26.43 23.45
N LEU A 401 -24.74 -25.39 24.03
CA LEU A 401 -25.07 -24.96 25.38
C LEU A 401 -26.52 -24.50 25.51
N ASP A 402 -27.08 -23.86 24.51
CA ASP A 402 -28.47 -23.40 24.45
C ASP A 402 -29.48 -24.55 24.23
N GLU A 403 -29.02 -25.77 23.99
CA GLU A 403 -29.85 -26.99 23.88
C GLU A 403 -29.90 -27.82 25.17
N LEU A 404 -29.13 -27.40 26.21
CA LEU A 404 -29.21 -28.03 27.51
C LEU A 404 -30.52 -27.68 28.22
N THR A 405 -31.12 -28.65 28.90
CA THR A 405 -32.31 -28.42 29.71
C THR A 405 -31.96 -27.71 31.02
N MET A 406 -32.94 -27.10 31.68
CA MET A 406 -32.74 -26.47 32.99
C MET A 406 -32.28 -27.46 34.06
N GLU A 407 -32.70 -28.72 33.96
CA GLU A 407 -32.23 -29.78 34.87
C GLU A 407 -30.73 -30.06 34.63
N GLU A 408 -30.29 -30.12 33.40
CA GLU A 408 -28.88 -30.27 33.06
C GLU A 408 -28.07 -29.07 33.56
N PHE A 409 -28.49 -27.82 33.32
CA PHE A 409 -27.85 -26.65 33.89
C PHE A 409 -27.70 -26.70 35.39
N LYS A 410 -28.79 -27.00 36.09
CA LYS A 410 -28.83 -27.08 37.58
C LYS A 410 -27.98 -28.22 38.13
N SER A 411 -27.70 -29.26 37.36
CA SER A 411 -26.75 -30.30 37.78
C SER A 411 -25.33 -29.80 37.96
N PHE A 412 -24.96 -28.68 37.33
CA PHE A 412 -23.65 -28.04 37.45
C PHE A 412 -23.64 -26.91 38.49
N SER A 413 -24.75 -26.15 38.62
CA SER A 413 -24.90 -25.10 39.64
C SER A 413 -26.39 -24.73 39.84
N ASP A 414 -26.82 -24.65 41.08
CA ASP A 414 -28.17 -24.18 41.46
C ASP A 414 -28.41 -22.70 41.11
N ALA A 415 -27.34 -21.94 40.80
CA ALA A 415 -27.43 -20.53 40.41
C ALA A 415 -27.99 -20.30 38.99
N PHE A 416 -28.10 -21.34 38.19
CA PHE A 416 -28.73 -21.24 36.86
C PHE A 416 -30.27 -21.12 37.01
N ALA A 417 -30.84 -20.19 36.23
CA ALA A 417 -32.27 -19.98 36.12
C ALA A 417 -32.64 -19.76 34.63
N GLU A 418 -33.94 -19.66 34.31
CA GLU A 418 -34.44 -19.57 32.93
C GLU A 418 -33.80 -18.41 32.11
N ASP A 419 -33.35 -17.36 32.78
CA ASP A 419 -32.67 -16.21 32.15
C ASP A 419 -31.30 -16.55 31.54
N ILE A 420 -30.76 -17.75 31.81
CA ILE A 420 -29.50 -18.21 31.17
C ILE A 420 -29.67 -18.34 29.67
N TYR A 421 -30.79 -18.82 29.14
CA TYR A 421 -31.00 -18.98 27.72
C TYR A 421 -30.89 -17.65 26.93
N ASP A 422 -31.42 -16.58 27.53
CA ASP A 422 -31.26 -15.24 26.99
C ASP A 422 -29.79 -14.78 27.06
N ALA A 423 -29.13 -14.99 28.20
CA ALA A 423 -27.77 -14.55 28.43
C ALA A 423 -26.76 -15.18 27.47
N ILE A 424 -26.96 -16.47 27.11
CA ILE A 424 -26.06 -17.22 26.23
C ILE A 424 -26.52 -17.26 24.77
N SER A 425 -27.63 -16.60 24.43
CA SER A 425 -27.98 -16.45 23.01
C SER A 425 -26.89 -15.71 22.26
N ILE A 426 -26.52 -16.18 21.08
CA ILE A 426 -25.38 -15.60 20.30
C ILE A 426 -25.57 -14.11 20.07
N GLU A 427 -26.81 -13.67 19.84
CA GLU A 427 -27.15 -12.26 19.68
C GLU A 427 -26.86 -11.44 20.94
N ASN A 428 -27.27 -11.96 22.12
CA ASN A 428 -27.02 -11.28 23.39
C ASN A 428 -25.55 -11.34 23.81
N CYS A 429 -24.81 -12.40 23.47
CA CYS A 429 -23.36 -12.45 23.63
C CYS A 429 -22.65 -11.28 22.90
N ILE A 430 -23.16 -10.86 21.74
CA ILE A 430 -22.66 -9.70 21.04
C ILE A 430 -23.15 -8.40 21.68
N LYS A 431 -24.46 -8.27 21.89
CA LYS A 431 -25.10 -7.05 22.46
C LYS A 431 -24.56 -6.66 23.83
N ALA A 432 -24.26 -7.64 24.68
CA ALA A 432 -23.83 -7.43 26.05
C ALA A 432 -22.40 -6.91 26.20
N LYS A 433 -21.60 -6.87 25.16
CA LYS A 433 -20.20 -6.35 25.20
C LYS A 433 -20.22 -4.83 25.39
N LYS A 434 -19.66 -4.34 26.51
CA LYS A 434 -19.72 -2.92 26.92
C LYS A 434 -18.41 -2.17 26.76
N SER A 435 -17.29 -2.89 26.59
CA SER A 435 -15.98 -2.25 26.43
C SER A 435 -15.92 -1.45 25.14
N GLU A 436 -15.23 -0.31 25.18
CA GLU A 436 -14.96 0.48 23.99
C GLU A 436 -14.22 -0.38 22.95
N GLY A 437 -14.57 -0.24 21.66
CA GLY A 437 -13.98 -1.05 20.59
C GLY A 437 -14.45 -2.51 20.57
N SER A 438 -15.50 -2.86 21.32
CA SER A 438 -16.07 -4.23 21.31
C SER A 438 -16.87 -4.52 20.04
N THR A 439 -17.27 -5.79 19.89
CA THR A 439 -18.08 -6.26 18.76
C THR A 439 -19.58 -5.92 18.88
N SER A 440 -20.04 -5.25 19.96
CA SER A 440 -21.46 -4.94 20.12
C SER A 440 -21.96 -4.06 18.95
N PHE A 441 -23.22 -4.26 18.56
CA PHE A 441 -23.84 -3.50 17.48
C PHE A 441 -23.72 -1.97 17.69
N GLU A 442 -23.85 -1.52 18.96
CA GLU A 442 -23.66 -0.11 19.31
C GLU A 442 -22.21 0.36 19.09
N SER A 443 -21.23 -0.43 19.52
CA SER A 443 -19.80 -0.11 19.34
C SER A 443 -19.42 -0.06 17.85
N VAL A 444 -19.91 -1.02 17.07
CA VAL A 444 -19.70 -1.06 15.60
C VAL A 444 -20.32 0.18 14.96
N ARG A 445 -21.53 0.56 15.34
CA ARG A 445 -22.19 1.77 14.82
C ARG A 445 -21.40 3.03 15.16
N LYS A 446 -20.93 3.18 16.40
CA LYS A 446 -20.07 4.31 16.81
C LYS A 446 -18.77 4.39 15.98
N GLN A 447 -18.15 3.25 15.67
CA GLN A 447 -16.97 3.21 14.80
C GLN A 447 -17.29 3.68 13.37
N LEU A 448 -18.40 3.22 12.79
CA LEU A 448 -18.87 3.66 11.47
C LEU A 448 -19.23 5.15 11.44
N ASP A 449 -19.91 5.65 12.48
CA ASP A 449 -20.27 7.08 12.57
C ASP A 449 -19.01 7.96 12.66
N LYS A 450 -17.99 7.50 13.39
CA LYS A 450 -16.70 8.19 13.45
C LYS A 450 -16.03 8.22 12.08
N ILE A 451 -15.96 7.10 11.37
CA ILE A 451 -15.38 7.02 10.01
C ILE A 451 -16.08 8.00 9.04
N LYS A 452 -17.39 8.19 9.17
CA LYS A 452 -18.16 9.12 8.34
C LYS A 452 -17.88 10.59 8.65
N SER A 453 -17.44 10.89 9.86
CA SER A 453 -17.18 12.26 10.32
C SER A 453 -15.76 12.73 10.02
N ASP A 454 -14.83 11.80 9.87
CA ASP A 454 -13.41 12.03 9.54
C ASP A 454 -13.21 12.11 8.02
#